data_407878483734187bbcb1ea3f12c25d0f
#
_entry.id   407878483734187bbcb1ea3f12c25d0f
#
_cell.length_a   1.000
_cell.length_b   1.000
_cell.length_c   1.000
_cell.angle_alpha   90.00
_cell.angle_beta   90.00
_cell.angle_gamma   90.00
#
_symmetry.space_group_name_H-M   'P 1'
#
loop_
_entity.id
_entity.type
_entity.pdbx_description
1 polymer ?
#
loop_
_entity_poly.entity_id
_entity_poly.type
_entity_poly.pdbx_seq_one_letter_code
_entity_poly.pdbx_strand_id
1 'polypeptide(L)'
;MLKTTGAFMMCLLLVSCSGTKLTGPGVKDGQLAPCPGSPNCVSTRAQDEKHRMDPIRYTGTKEQAHQRLVKVIASMPRTEIVTDQGDYVHVVFTSRLFRFRDDVEFVLDDAEKLIHFRSASRLGYSDLGVNRKRMEEIGKRFAKTTLP
;
A
#
# COMPACT_ATOMS: atom_id res chain seq x y z
N MET A 1 24.77 37.49 -56.72
CA MET A 1 25.32 37.15 -55.40
C MET A 1 24.13 36.90 -54.46
N LEU A 2 23.77 35.64 -54.25
CA LEU A 2 22.62 35.25 -53.43
C LEU A 2 23.14 34.73 -52.09
N LYS A 3 22.89 35.40 -50.99
CA LYS A 3 23.27 35.02 -49.64
C LYS A 3 22.14 34.20 -49.03
N THR A 4 22.31 32.90 -48.91
CA THR A 4 21.42 31.99 -48.17
C THR A 4 21.79 32.02 -46.70
N THR A 5 20.95 32.59 -45.88
CA THR A 5 21.00 32.54 -44.40
C THR A 5 20.33 31.24 -43.95
N GLY A 6 21.12 30.28 -43.53
CA GLY A 6 20.60 29.03 -42.92
C GLY A 6 20.16 29.27 -41.49
N ALA A 7 18.85 29.13 -41.24
CA ALA A 7 18.29 29.13 -39.89
C ALA A 7 18.49 27.75 -39.25
N PHE A 8 19.37 27.67 -38.23
CA PHE A 8 19.61 26.48 -37.43
C PHE A 8 18.50 26.35 -36.36
N MET A 9 17.52 25.49 -36.64
CA MET A 9 16.43 25.24 -35.72
C MET A 9 16.90 24.22 -34.66
N MET A 10 17.25 24.74 -33.47
CA MET A 10 17.65 23.94 -32.31
C MET A 10 16.41 23.33 -31.68
N CYS A 11 16.18 22.03 -31.94
CA CYS A 11 15.09 21.26 -31.37
C CYS A 11 15.43 20.92 -29.91
N LEU A 12 14.85 21.64 -28.94
CA LEU A 12 14.93 21.27 -27.50
C LEU A 12 14.08 20.02 -27.27
N LEU A 13 14.73 18.88 -27.10
CA LEU A 13 14.09 17.68 -26.60
C LEU A 13 13.82 17.84 -25.10
N LEU A 14 12.60 18.16 -24.75
CA LEU A 14 12.10 18.10 -23.38
C LEU A 14 11.97 16.61 -23.02
N VAL A 15 12.96 16.08 -22.32
CA VAL A 15 12.86 14.76 -21.67
C VAL A 15 11.91 14.94 -20.49
N SER A 16 10.64 14.63 -20.70
CA SER A 16 9.65 14.52 -19.64
C SER A 16 9.90 13.21 -18.88
N CYS A 17 10.51 13.29 -17.70
CA CYS A 17 10.55 12.20 -16.75
C CYS A 17 9.13 11.98 -16.19
N SER A 18 8.29 11.28 -16.93
CA SER A 18 7.01 10.78 -16.44
C SER A 18 7.28 9.60 -15.50
N GLY A 19 7.57 9.89 -14.23
CA GLY A 19 7.54 8.88 -13.19
C GLY A 19 6.14 8.30 -13.12
N THR A 20 5.95 7.05 -13.55
CA THR A 20 4.66 6.37 -13.50
C THR A 20 4.25 6.25 -12.04
N LYS A 21 3.28 7.07 -11.59
CA LYS A 21 2.68 6.93 -10.26
C LYS A 21 2.00 5.56 -10.21
N LEU A 22 2.33 4.76 -9.19
CA LEU A 22 1.54 3.58 -8.88
C LEU A 22 0.12 4.04 -8.51
N THR A 23 -0.86 3.61 -9.28
CA THR A 23 -2.28 3.92 -9.04
C THR A 23 -3.03 2.73 -8.47
N GLY A 24 -2.40 1.57 -8.41
CA GLY A 24 -2.95 0.31 -7.89
C GLY A 24 -2.03 -0.35 -6.86
N PRO A 25 -2.37 -1.56 -6.41
CA PRO A 25 -1.54 -2.34 -5.53
C PRO A 25 -0.15 -2.61 -6.12
N GLY A 26 0.86 -2.60 -5.27
CA GLY A 26 2.23 -2.90 -5.63
C GLY A 26 3.24 -2.06 -4.86
N VAL A 27 4.49 -2.53 -4.92
CA VAL A 27 5.63 -1.87 -4.32
C VAL A 27 6.55 -1.38 -5.42
N LYS A 28 6.95 -0.11 -5.32
CA LYS A 28 8.00 0.47 -6.17
C LYS A 28 9.08 1.05 -5.29
N ASP A 29 10.32 0.66 -5.55
CA ASP A 29 11.49 1.10 -4.77
C ASP A 29 11.30 0.87 -3.25
N GLY A 30 10.72 -0.29 -2.88
CA GLY A 30 10.45 -0.65 -1.49
C GLY A 30 9.27 0.11 -0.84
N GLN A 31 8.53 0.91 -1.59
CA GLN A 31 7.46 1.74 -1.06
C GLN A 31 6.09 1.39 -1.64
N LEU A 32 5.08 1.41 -0.78
CA LEU A 32 3.68 1.31 -1.15
C LEU A 32 3.22 2.56 -1.91
N ALA A 33 2.24 2.40 -2.79
CA ALA A 33 1.61 3.52 -3.48
C ALA A 33 1.01 4.53 -2.48
N PRO A 34 1.03 5.83 -2.78
CA PRO A 34 0.37 6.83 -1.94
C PRO A 34 -1.16 6.64 -1.92
N CYS A 35 -1.79 7.12 -0.86
CA CYS A 35 -3.25 7.24 -0.84
C CYS A 35 -3.71 8.29 -1.86
N PRO A 36 -4.87 8.08 -2.53
CA PRO A 36 -5.54 9.15 -3.27
C PRO A 36 -6.05 10.23 -2.29
N GLY A 37 -6.47 11.38 -2.80
CA GLY A 37 -7.04 12.45 -1.97
C GLY A 37 -8.41 12.14 -1.35
N SER A 38 -9.04 11.01 -1.73
CA SER A 38 -10.32 10.56 -1.19
C SER A 38 -10.16 9.85 0.16
N PRO A 39 -11.12 9.97 1.10
CA PRO A 39 -11.00 9.45 2.46
C PRO A 39 -11.16 7.93 2.59
N ASN A 40 -11.14 7.19 1.50
CA ASN A 40 -11.30 5.73 1.45
C ASN A 40 -9.98 4.96 1.44
N CYS A 41 -8.92 5.57 1.96
CA CYS A 41 -7.58 4.97 2.05
C CYS A 41 -6.90 5.37 3.35
N VAL A 42 -6.12 4.47 3.92
CA VAL A 42 -5.17 4.74 5.01
C VAL A 42 -3.81 4.12 4.68
N SER A 43 -2.75 4.76 5.17
CA SER A 43 -1.39 4.28 4.95
C SER A 43 -0.44 4.74 6.06
N THR A 44 0.53 3.90 6.38
CA THR A 44 1.62 4.25 7.30
C THR A 44 2.63 5.20 6.67
N ARG A 45 2.58 5.40 5.35
CA ARG A 45 3.46 6.31 4.60
C ARG A 45 2.77 7.61 4.18
N ALA A 46 1.50 7.81 4.58
CA ALA A 46 0.79 9.06 4.31
C ALA A 46 1.40 10.22 5.11
N GLN A 47 1.46 11.39 4.48
CA GLN A 47 2.00 12.60 5.10
C GLN A 47 0.93 13.38 5.85
N ASP A 48 -0.32 13.26 5.44
CA ASP A 48 -1.45 13.95 6.05
C ASP A 48 -2.12 13.06 7.13
N GLU A 49 -2.62 13.70 8.18
CA GLU A 49 -3.22 13.02 9.35
C GLU A 49 -4.47 12.20 8.99
N LYS A 50 -5.21 12.60 7.98
CA LYS A 50 -6.45 11.94 7.58
C LYS A 50 -6.21 10.51 7.08
N HIS A 51 -5.13 10.30 6.35
CA HIS A 51 -4.76 8.99 5.79
C HIS A 51 -3.72 8.26 6.64
N ARG A 52 -3.04 8.98 7.52
CA ARG A 52 -1.92 8.43 8.30
C ARG A 52 -2.39 7.44 9.38
N MET A 53 -1.64 6.35 9.51
CA MET A 53 -1.69 5.42 10.64
C MET A 53 -0.27 4.99 11.03
N ASP A 54 -0.12 4.56 12.29
CA ASP A 54 1.14 4.01 12.75
C ASP A 54 1.37 2.60 12.22
N PRO A 55 2.62 2.21 11.91
CA PRO A 55 2.96 0.86 11.48
C PRO A 55 2.81 -0.14 12.63
N ILE A 56 2.65 -1.42 12.28
CA ILE A 56 2.60 -2.49 13.26
C ILE A 56 4.04 -2.87 13.64
N ARG A 57 4.37 -2.77 14.92
CA ARG A 57 5.68 -3.19 15.45
C ARG A 57 5.71 -4.69 15.66
N TYR A 58 6.88 -5.29 15.42
CA TYR A 58 7.11 -6.69 15.73
C TYR A 58 8.46 -6.92 16.43
N THR A 59 8.58 -8.06 17.08
CA THR A 59 9.80 -8.58 17.68
C THR A 59 10.11 -9.95 17.07
N GLY A 60 11.33 -10.42 17.20
CA GLY A 60 11.78 -11.68 16.63
C GLY A 60 12.24 -11.53 15.17
N THR A 61 12.15 -12.59 14.40
CA THR A 61 12.58 -12.58 13.01
C THR A 61 11.49 -12.07 12.08
N LYS A 62 11.87 -11.63 10.89
CA LYS A 62 10.94 -11.22 9.85
C LYS A 62 10.02 -12.36 9.42
N GLU A 63 10.55 -13.55 9.33
CA GLU A 63 9.81 -14.78 8.99
C GLU A 63 8.70 -15.08 10.01
N GLN A 64 9.02 -14.93 11.30
CA GLN A 64 8.02 -15.07 12.37
C GLN A 64 6.94 -13.98 12.28
N ALA A 65 7.33 -12.73 12.02
CA ALA A 65 6.37 -11.64 11.84
C ALA A 65 5.47 -11.86 10.62
N HIS A 66 6.04 -12.30 9.51
CA HIS A 66 5.32 -12.65 8.29
C HIS A 66 4.30 -13.80 8.54
N GLN A 67 4.74 -14.91 9.12
CA GLN A 67 3.85 -16.04 9.45
C GLN A 67 2.70 -15.62 10.38
N ARG A 68 2.99 -14.76 11.38
CA ARG A 68 1.99 -14.20 12.29
C ARG A 68 0.99 -13.34 11.54
N LEU A 69 1.44 -12.46 10.63
CA LEU A 69 0.58 -11.62 9.82
C LEU A 69 -0.35 -12.47 8.93
N VAL A 70 0.20 -13.42 8.21
CA VAL A 70 -0.58 -14.33 7.34
C VAL A 70 -1.61 -15.13 8.16
N LYS A 71 -1.25 -15.64 9.34
CA LYS A 71 -2.17 -16.32 10.25
C LYS A 71 -3.32 -15.43 10.70
N VAL A 72 -3.04 -14.18 11.04
CA VAL A 72 -4.07 -13.18 11.40
C VAL A 72 -5.01 -12.95 10.23
N ILE A 73 -4.48 -12.68 9.03
CA ILE A 73 -5.28 -12.43 7.83
C ILE A 73 -6.16 -13.64 7.49
N ALA A 74 -5.59 -14.84 7.50
CA ALA A 74 -6.34 -16.09 7.23
C ALA A 74 -7.48 -16.36 8.22
N SER A 75 -7.40 -15.80 9.43
CA SER A 75 -8.46 -15.89 10.44
C SER A 75 -9.61 -14.91 10.21
N MET A 76 -9.46 -13.96 9.30
CA MET A 76 -10.46 -12.93 9.03
C MET A 76 -11.40 -13.35 7.89
N PRO A 77 -12.70 -13.05 7.99
CA PRO A 77 -13.66 -13.47 6.97
C PRO A 77 -13.53 -12.68 5.67
N ARG A 78 -13.81 -13.34 4.55
CA ARG A 78 -13.88 -12.74 3.21
C ARG A 78 -12.58 -12.07 2.77
N THR A 79 -11.46 -12.71 3.09
CA THR A 79 -10.11 -12.34 2.68
C THR A 79 -9.61 -13.28 1.59
N GLU A 80 -8.81 -12.74 0.70
CA GLU A 80 -8.10 -13.47 -0.34
C GLU A 80 -6.67 -12.94 -0.40
N ILE A 81 -5.68 -13.77 -0.09
CA ILE A 81 -4.27 -13.43 -0.27
C ILE A 81 -3.96 -13.56 -1.76
N VAL A 82 -3.69 -12.45 -2.41
CA VAL A 82 -3.42 -12.37 -3.86
C VAL A 82 -1.94 -12.53 -4.14
N THR A 83 -1.10 -11.94 -3.29
CA THR A 83 0.36 -12.02 -3.40
C THR A 83 0.94 -12.23 -2.02
N ASP A 84 1.86 -13.18 -1.92
CA ASP A 84 2.65 -13.46 -0.72
C ASP A 84 4.08 -13.76 -1.19
N GLN A 85 4.92 -12.73 -1.25
CA GLN A 85 6.27 -12.82 -1.80
C GLN A 85 7.28 -12.02 -0.96
N GLY A 86 8.15 -12.74 -0.26
CA GLY A 86 9.23 -12.14 0.51
C GLY A 86 8.72 -11.18 1.59
N ASP A 87 8.96 -9.90 1.38
CA ASP A 87 8.61 -8.84 2.31
C ASP A 87 7.24 -8.21 2.03
N TYR A 88 6.56 -8.61 0.95
CA TYR A 88 5.32 -8.01 0.49
C TYR A 88 4.16 -9.00 0.51
N VAL A 89 3.05 -8.58 1.12
CA VAL A 89 1.79 -9.33 1.15
C VAL A 89 0.67 -8.43 0.64
N HIS A 90 -0.08 -8.90 -0.38
CA HIS A 90 -1.27 -8.23 -0.88
C HIS A 90 -2.50 -9.08 -0.65
N VAL A 91 -3.51 -8.49 -0.05
CA VAL A 91 -4.76 -9.12 0.35
C VAL A 91 -5.94 -8.32 -0.18
N VAL A 92 -6.96 -9.00 -0.66
CA VAL A 92 -8.25 -8.40 -0.99
C VAL A 92 -9.25 -8.73 0.10
N PHE A 93 -9.86 -7.70 0.66
CA PHE A 93 -11.01 -7.81 1.56
C PHE A 93 -12.30 -7.52 0.79
N THR A 94 -13.32 -8.37 0.98
CA THR A 94 -14.64 -8.17 0.35
C THR A 94 -15.68 -7.84 1.40
N SER A 95 -16.38 -6.71 1.24
CA SER A 95 -17.43 -6.31 2.17
C SER A 95 -18.61 -7.29 2.13
N ARG A 96 -19.35 -7.42 3.27
CA ARG A 96 -20.42 -8.41 3.41
C ARG A 96 -21.61 -8.10 2.52
N LEU A 97 -22.07 -6.85 2.50
CA LEU A 97 -23.35 -6.47 1.90
C LEU A 97 -23.20 -6.12 0.41
N PHE A 98 -22.36 -5.15 0.11
CA PHE A 98 -22.26 -4.62 -1.26
C PHE A 98 -21.12 -5.26 -2.06
N ARG A 99 -20.40 -6.21 -1.48
CA ARG A 99 -19.27 -6.91 -2.14
C ARG A 99 -18.18 -5.97 -2.65
N PHE A 100 -18.03 -4.80 -2.04
CA PHE A 100 -16.92 -3.90 -2.34
C PHE A 100 -15.59 -4.58 -2.03
N ARG A 101 -14.63 -4.36 -2.89
CA ARG A 101 -13.27 -4.92 -2.75
C ARG A 101 -12.30 -3.82 -2.32
N ASP A 102 -11.56 -4.10 -1.28
CA ASP A 102 -10.53 -3.23 -0.75
C ASP A 102 -9.17 -3.95 -0.87
N ASP A 103 -8.18 -3.24 -1.38
CA ASP A 103 -6.80 -3.73 -1.43
C ASP A 103 -6.09 -3.37 -0.13
N VAL A 104 -5.51 -4.37 0.51
CA VAL A 104 -4.69 -4.21 1.70
C VAL A 104 -3.30 -4.77 1.42
N GLU A 105 -2.31 -3.93 1.58
CA GLU A 105 -0.93 -4.25 1.26
C GLU A 105 -0.06 -4.08 2.50
N PHE A 106 0.91 -4.97 2.65
CA PHE A 106 1.87 -4.95 3.75
C PHE A 106 3.28 -5.06 3.20
N VAL A 107 4.20 -4.31 3.81
CA VAL A 107 5.65 -4.42 3.59
C VAL A 107 6.33 -4.57 4.94
N LEU A 108 7.10 -5.64 5.09
CA LEU A 108 7.85 -5.91 6.31
C LEU A 108 9.24 -5.26 6.20
N ASP A 109 9.51 -4.31 7.08
CA ASP A 109 10.81 -3.66 7.22
C ASP A 109 11.56 -4.32 8.39
N ASP A 110 12.54 -5.17 8.06
CA ASP A 110 13.31 -5.90 9.09
C ASP A 110 14.31 -5.02 9.82
N ALA A 111 14.79 -3.95 9.21
CA ALA A 111 15.74 -3.04 9.84
C ALA A 111 15.08 -2.24 10.97
N GLU A 112 13.85 -1.78 10.76
CA GLU A 112 13.09 -1.01 11.74
C GLU A 112 12.17 -1.88 12.60
N LYS A 113 12.01 -3.18 12.28
CA LYS A 113 11.04 -4.11 12.91
C LYS A 113 9.61 -3.58 12.83
N LEU A 114 9.24 -3.09 11.66
CA LEU A 114 7.94 -2.52 11.36
C LEU A 114 7.26 -3.25 10.19
N ILE A 115 5.94 -3.34 10.26
CA ILE A 115 5.10 -3.72 9.12
C ILE A 115 4.39 -2.44 8.67
N HIS A 116 4.81 -1.94 7.52
CA HIS A 116 4.12 -0.85 6.85
C HIS A 116 2.92 -1.39 6.08
N PHE A 117 1.89 -0.57 5.95
CA PHE A 117 0.69 -0.99 5.24
C PHE A 117 0.01 0.17 4.50
N ARG A 118 -0.81 -0.22 3.55
CA ARG A 118 -1.80 0.60 2.87
C ARG A 118 -3.10 -0.19 2.77
N SER A 119 -4.23 0.44 3.05
CA SER A 119 -5.56 -0.15 2.90
C SER A 119 -6.45 0.84 2.16
N ALA A 120 -6.94 0.46 0.98
CA ALA A 120 -7.68 1.36 0.10
C ALA A 120 -8.85 0.65 -0.59
N SER A 121 -9.99 1.32 -0.67
CA SER A 121 -11.13 0.84 -1.44
C SER A 121 -10.89 1.05 -2.93
N ARG A 122 -11.26 0.04 -3.75
CA ARG A 122 -11.19 0.14 -5.22
C ARG A 122 -12.22 1.10 -5.79
N LEU A 123 -13.36 1.24 -5.11
CA LEU A 123 -14.50 2.02 -5.57
C LEU A 123 -15.01 2.94 -4.44
N GLY A 124 -15.64 4.04 -4.88
CA GLY A 124 -16.29 4.99 -3.98
C GLY A 124 -15.35 6.09 -3.48
N TYR A 125 -15.96 7.20 -3.05
CA TYR A 125 -15.23 8.33 -2.48
C TYR A 125 -14.91 8.13 -1.00
N SER A 126 -15.87 7.57 -0.24
CA SER A 126 -15.72 7.31 1.21
C SER A 126 -16.04 5.86 1.54
N ASP A 127 -15.27 5.29 2.46
CA ASP A 127 -15.45 3.96 3.03
C ASP A 127 -16.07 3.98 4.43
N LEU A 128 -16.49 5.14 4.93
CA LEU A 128 -16.99 5.35 6.29
C LEU A 128 -16.03 4.87 7.39
N GLY A 129 -14.73 4.92 7.12
CA GLY A 129 -13.67 4.52 8.04
C GLY A 129 -13.44 3.01 8.13
N VAL A 130 -13.98 2.22 7.19
CA VAL A 130 -13.83 0.75 7.19
C VAL A 130 -12.35 0.35 7.06
N ASN A 131 -11.56 1.01 6.20
CA ASN A 131 -10.15 0.72 6.05
C ASN A 131 -9.38 0.97 7.35
N ARG A 132 -9.62 2.08 8.03
CA ARG A 132 -8.98 2.38 9.32
C ARG A 132 -9.31 1.34 10.39
N LYS A 133 -10.60 1.04 10.59
CA LYS A 133 -11.05 0.04 11.57
C LYS A 133 -10.46 -1.34 11.28
N ARG A 134 -10.35 -1.72 10.01
CA ARG A 134 -9.71 -2.98 9.60
C ARG A 134 -8.26 -3.03 10.03
N MET A 135 -7.49 -1.98 9.78
CA MET A 135 -6.07 -1.96 10.14
C MET A 135 -5.85 -1.93 11.65
N GLU A 136 -6.70 -1.24 12.41
CA GLU A 136 -6.71 -1.30 13.88
C GLU A 136 -6.98 -2.73 14.37
N GLU A 137 -7.96 -3.42 13.77
CA GLU A 137 -8.29 -4.80 14.14
C GLU A 137 -7.14 -5.77 13.81
N ILE A 138 -6.52 -5.64 12.63
CA ILE A 138 -5.35 -6.44 12.26
C ILE A 138 -4.22 -6.21 13.25
N GLY A 139 -3.91 -4.96 13.59
CA GLY A 139 -2.88 -4.63 14.58
C GLY A 139 -3.16 -5.25 15.96
N LYS A 140 -4.40 -5.16 16.44
CA LYS A 140 -4.83 -5.77 17.72
C LYS A 140 -4.69 -7.29 17.70
N ARG A 141 -5.10 -7.96 16.61
CA ARG A 141 -4.96 -9.42 16.46
C ARG A 141 -3.51 -9.82 16.37
N PHE A 142 -2.71 -9.08 15.60
CA PHE A 142 -1.28 -9.33 15.47
C PHE A 142 -0.57 -9.29 16.83
N ALA A 143 -0.86 -8.29 17.66
CA ALA A 143 -0.28 -8.17 19.00
C ALA A 143 -0.64 -9.34 19.92
N LYS A 144 -1.84 -9.94 19.76
CA LYS A 144 -2.32 -11.06 20.58
C LYS A 144 -1.92 -12.44 20.05
N THR A 145 -1.58 -12.54 18.76
CA THR A 145 -1.26 -13.82 18.12
C THR A 145 0.16 -14.23 18.47
N THR A 146 0.31 -15.38 19.11
CA THR A 146 1.61 -16.04 19.30
C THR A 146 1.80 -17.14 18.25
N LEU A 147 3.03 -17.34 17.82
CA LEU A 147 3.41 -18.55 17.08
C LEU A 147 3.78 -19.62 18.10
N PRO A 148 3.50 -20.88 17.79
CA PRO A 148 3.91 -22.01 18.63
C PRO A 148 5.43 -22.12 18.73
#